data_95342a3338cdd58d0ce5081df88086db
#
_entry.id   95342a3338cdd58d0ce5081df88086db
#
_cell.length_a   1.000
_cell.length_b   1.000
_cell.length_c   1.000
_cell.angle_alpha   90.00
_cell.angle_beta   90.00
_cell.angle_gamma   90.00
#
_symmetry.space_group_name_H-M   'P 1'
#
loop_
_entity.id
_entity.type
_entity.pdbx_description
1 polymer ?
#
loop_
_entity_poly.entity_id
_entity_poly.type
_entity_poly.pdbx_seq_one_letter_code
_entity_poly.pdbx_strand_id
1 'polypeptide(L)'
;QRYSDTVLLGFANQALRRIAVLRPDLFAKVSTMTCTTNEAIQSAPTDSLRIMEVFSVSGGNGCIETNRESLDQAYPQWMNDTASAAVNWMRHTRNANKFFIYPKAPSGQVLDIEYSQSPPTYDGTTTVDLLSDAYFPVVVDATIFLAESVDNEHVNSKRADMFYKSF
;
A
#
# COMPACT_ATOMS: atom_id res chain seq x y z
N GLN A 1 14.59 -14.95 29.59
CA GLN A 1 13.91 -14.27 28.48
C GLN A 1 12.92 -15.26 27.85
N ARG A 2 11.63 -14.90 27.74
CA ARG A 2 10.56 -15.79 27.25
C ARG A 2 10.69 -16.11 25.77
N TYR A 3 11.06 -15.12 24.98
CA TYR A 3 11.27 -15.23 23.54
C TYR A 3 12.69 -14.77 23.19
N SER A 4 13.29 -15.38 22.17
CA SER A 4 14.53 -14.88 21.60
C SER A 4 14.29 -13.58 20.80
N ASP A 5 15.34 -12.78 20.62
CA ASP A 5 15.25 -11.54 19.86
C ASP A 5 14.76 -11.79 18.41
N THR A 6 15.16 -12.89 17.79
CA THR A 6 14.71 -13.30 16.46
C THR A 6 13.19 -13.55 16.41
N VAL A 7 12.62 -14.16 17.45
CA VAL A 7 11.17 -14.43 17.53
C VAL A 7 10.41 -13.13 17.76
N LEU A 8 10.91 -12.25 18.66
CA LEU A 8 10.31 -10.93 18.88
C LEU A 8 10.35 -10.07 17.63
N LEU A 9 11.45 -10.10 16.88
CA LEU A 9 11.57 -9.41 15.61
C LEU A 9 10.57 -9.96 14.57
N GLY A 10 10.31 -11.26 14.58
CA GLY A 10 9.27 -11.88 13.76
C GLY A 10 7.88 -11.31 14.06
N PHE A 11 7.53 -11.15 15.35
CA PHE A 11 6.27 -10.54 15.76
C PHE A 11 6.20 -9.04 15.39
N ALA A 12 7.31 -8.30 15.54
CA ALA A 12 7.36 -6.90 15.14
C ALA A 12 7.14 -6.72 13.63
N ASN A 13 7.75 -7.54 12.80
CA ASN A 13 7.52 -7.55 11.35
C ASN A 13 6.05 -7.89 11.00
N GLN A 14 5.43 -8.82 11.73
CA GLN A 14 4.01 -9.11 11.56
C GLN A 14 3.12 -7.93 11.98
N ALA A 15 3.45 -7.27 13.11
CA ALA A 15 2.74 -6.10 13.59
C ALA A 15 2.75 -4.98 12.53
N LEU A 16 3.93 -4.64 11.99
CA LEU A 16 4.07 -3.63 10.93
C LEU A 16 3.21 -3.96 9.71
N ARG A 17 3.21 -5.21 9.25
CA ARG A 17 2.37 -5.62 8.11
C ARG A 17 0.87 -5.51 8.41
N ARG A 18 0.42 -5.85 9.63
CA ARG A 18 -0.97 -5.68 10.04
C ARG A 18 -1.38 -4.21 10.10
N ILE A 19 -0.51 -3.36 10.66
CA ILE A 19 -0.74 -1.90 10.70
C ILE A 19 -0.85 -1.36 9.27
N ALA A 20 0.03 -1.74 8.35
CA ALA A 20 0.01 -1.29 6.97
C ALA A 20 -1.28 -1.68 6.22
N VAL A 21 -1.87 -2.82 6.54
CA VAL A 21 -3.17 -3.24 5.97
C VAL A 21 -4.34 -2.43 6.56
N LEU A 22 -4.32 -2.17 7.88
CA LEU A 22 -5.38 -1.44 8.58
C LEU A 22 -5.30 0.08 8.33
N ARG A 23 -4.09 0.63 8.28
CA ARG A 23 -3.81 2.06 8.10
C ARG A 23 -2.79 2.25 6.97
N PRO A 24 -3.21 2.02 5.73
CA PRO A 24 -2.33 2.16 4.56
C PRO A 24 -1.79 3.57 4.37
N ASP A 25 -2.50 4.58 4.88
CA ASP A 25 -2.10 5.99 4.88
C ASP A 25 -0.80 6.25 5.66
N LEU A 26 -0.52 5.48 6.70
CA LEU A 26 0.72 5.62 7.46
C LEU A 26 1.96 5.17 6.69
N PHE A 27 1.79 4.40 5.63
CA PHE A 27 2.85 3.88 4.77
C PHE A 27 2.77 4.48 3.35
N ALA A 28 2.15 5.65 3.23
CA ALA A 28 2.02 6.34 1.97
C ALA A 28 3.39 6.78 1.44
N LYS A 29 3.63 6.50 0.16
CA LYS A 29 4.85 6.86 -0.55
C LYS A 29 4.51 7.49 -1.89
N VAL A 30 5.06 8.65 -2.13
CA VAL A 30 5.02 9.30 -3.44
C VAL A 30 6.22 8.85 -4.27
N SER A 31 5.97 8.43 -5.50
CA SER A 31 7.00 7.97 -6.41
C SER A 31 6.55 8.12 -7.86
N THR A 32 7.48 7.94 -8.76
CA THR A 32 7.19 7.84 -10.19
C THR A 32 7.09 6.39 -10.63
N MET A 33 6.25 6.12 -11.64
CA MET A 33 6.21 4.80 -12.29
C MET A 33 6.11 4.93 -13.80
N THR A 34 6.82 4.07 -14.51
CA THR A 34 6.70 3.96 -15.97
C THR A 34 5.52 3.06 -16.32
N CYS A 35 4.62 3.56 -17.16
CA CYS A 35 3.45 2.81 -17.61
C CYS A 35 3.83 1.68 -18.57
N THR A 36 3.02 0.61 -18.55
CA THR A 36 3.02 -0.39 -19.60
C THR A 36 2.43 0.23 -20.87
N THR A 37 3.21 0.26 -21.94
CA THR A 37 2.83 0.89 -23.22
C THR A 37 1.62 0.24 -23.85
N ASN A 38 0.70 1.03 -24.42
CA ASN A 38 -0.53 0.60 -25.06
C ASN A 38 -1.52 -0.15 -24.20
N GLU A 39 -1.37 -0.05 -22.87
CA GLU A 39 -2.28 -0.68 -21.90
C GLU A 39 -3.07 0.39 -21.14
N ALA A 40 -4.39 0.17 -21.02
CA ALA A 40 -5.25 0.98 -20.17
C ALA A 40 -5.15 0.53 -18.70
N ILE A 41 -4.85 -0.76 -18.47
CA ILE A 41 -4.65 -1.32 -17.12
C ILE A 41 -3.19 -1.24 -16.75
N GLN A 42 -2.92 -0.57 -15.66
CA GLN A 42 -1.57 -0.43 -15.12
C GLN A 42 -1.44 -1.21 -13.81
N SER A 43 -0.21 -1.64 -13.49
CA SER A 43 0.10 -2.28 -12.23
C SER A 43 0.96 -1.36 -11.38
N ALA A 44 0.59 -1.17 -10.11
CA ALA A 44 1.39 -0.43 -9.15
C ALA A 44 2.77 -1.07 -8.94
N PRO A 45 3.75 -0.36 -8.36
CA PRO A 45 5.06 -0.92 -8.01
C PRO A 45 4.95 -2.21 -7.18
N THR A 46 5.95 -3.08 -7.29
CA THR A 46 5.94 -4.42 -6.66
C THR A 46 5.90 -4.39 -5.13
N ASP A 47 6.38 -3.30 -4.54
CA ASP A 47 6.34 -3.04 -3.10
C ASP A 47 5.03 -2.37 -2.64
N SER A 48 4.07 -2.17 -3.54
CA SER A 48 2.77 -1.57 -3.24
C SER A 48 1.81 -2.58 -2.61
N LEU A 49 1.12 -2.16 -1.55
CA LEU A 49 -0.09 -2.82 -1.03
C LEU A 49 -1.34 -2.36 -1.78
N ARG A 50 -1.40 -1.07 -2.10
CA ARG A 50 -2.52 -0.48 -2.86
C ARG A 50 -2.12 0.87 -3.44
N ILE A 51 -2.67 1.19 -4.60
CA ILE A 51 -2.60 2.54 -5.17
C ILE A 51 -3.55 3.46 -4.40
N MET A 52 -3.09 4.64 -4.04
CA MET A 52 -3.86 5.66 -3.32
C MET A 52 -4.31 6.76 -4.26
N GLU A 53 -3.39 7.30 -5.04
CA GLU A 53 -3.68 8.39 -5.97
C GLU A 53 -2.73 8.36 -7.18
N VAL A 54 -3.18 8.89 -8.30
CA VAL A 54 -2.35 9.22 -9.46
C VAL A 54 -2.47 10.74 -9.66
N PHE A 55 -1.40 11.44 -9.35
CA PHE A 55 -1.41 12.91 -9.36
C PHE A 55 -1.36 13.48 -10.77
N SER A 56 -0.39 12.99 -11.57
CA SER A 56 -0.08 13.60 -12.85
C SER A 56 0.67 12.65 -13.79
N VAL A 57 0.70 13.00 -15.05
CA VAL A 57 1.77 12.56 -15.95
C VAL A 57 3.00 13.36 -15.57
N SER A 58 4.12 12.68 -15.29
CA SER A 58 5.34 13.32 -14.78
C SER A 58 5.84 14.39 -15.74
N GLY A 59 6.01 15.60 -15.23
CA GLY A 59 6.34 16.79 -16.02
C GLY A 59 5.21 17.31 -16.93
N GLY A 60 3.98 16.80 -16.79
CA GLY A 60 2.81 17.13 -17.60
C GLY A 60 1.58 17.53 -16.78
N ASN A 61 0.41 17.24 -17.33
CA ASN A 61 -0.88 17.61 -16.73
C ASN A 61 -1.27 16.66 -15.60
N GLY A 62 -2.09 17.15 -14.67
CA GLY A 62 -2.72 16.35 -13.63
C GLY A 62 -3.63 15.27 -14.19
N CYS A 63 -3.70 14.12 -13.52
CA CYS A 63 -4.66 13.06 -13.80
C CYS A 63 -5.86 13.17 -12.85
N ILE A 64 -7.07 13.13 -13.41
CA ILE A 64 -8.31 13.29 -12.65
C ILE A 64 -8.87 11.91 -12.33
N GLU A 65 -9.16 11.65 -11.04
CA GLU A 65 -9.88 10.43 -10.66
C GLU A 65 -11.30 10.47 -11.23
N THR A 66 -11.66 9.43 -11.96
CA THR A 66 -12.95 9.31 -12.64
C THR A 66 -13.59 7.95 -12.32
N ASN A 67 -14.92 7.91 -12.30
CA ASN A 67 -15.64 6.66 -12.13
C ASN A 67 -15.61 5.85 -13.44
N ARG A 68 -15.16 4.60 -13.35
CA ARG A 68 -15.09 3.70 -14.51
C ARG A 68 -16.46 3.44 -15.12
N GLU A 69 -17.50 3.23 -14.32
CA GLU A 69 -18.86 2.94 -14.81
C GLU A 69 -19.41 4.09 -15.65
N SER A 70 -19.13 5.33 -15.23
CA SER A 70 -19.51 6.52 -15.98
C SER A 70 -18.83 6.58 -17.35
N LEU A 71 -17.55 6.20 -17.41
CA LEU A 71 -16.79 6.16 -18.65
C LEU A 71 -17.26 5.01 -19.55
N ASP A 72 -17.54 3.83 -18.98
CA ASP A 72 -18.08 2.67 -19.70
C ASP A 72 -19.45 2.99 -20.35
N GLN A 73 -20.29 3.80 -19.68
CA GLN A 73 -21.60 4.24 -20.20
C GLN A 73 -21.47 5.32 -21.28
N ALA A 74 -20.64 6.32 -21.04
CA ALA A 74 -20.49 7.46 -21.95
C ALA A 74 -19.68 7.10 -23.20
N TYR A 75 -18.69 6.24 -23.07
CA TYR A 75 -17.75 5.90 -24.12
C TYR A 75 -17.25 4.44 -24.02
N PRO A 76 -18.05 3.45 -24.46
CA PRO A 76 -17.76 2.01 -24.23
C PRO A 76 -16.41 1.53 -24.81
N GLN A 77 -15.86 2.22 -25.80
CA GLN A 77 -14.60 1.84 -26.44
C GLN A 77 -13.36 2.55 -25.89
N TRP A 78 -13.48 3.28 -24.77
CA TRP A 78 -12.42 4.08 -24.19
C TRP A 78 -11.10 3.33 -23.96
N MET A 79 -11.16 2.02 -23.69
CA MET A 79 -9.97 1.19 -23.51
C MET A 79 -9.10 1.04 -24.77
N ASN A 80 -9.62 1.41 -25.94
CA ASN A 80 -8.89 1.34 -27.22
C ASN A 80 -8.27 2.67 -27.60
N ASP A 81 -8.65 3.76 -26.94
CA ASP A 81 -8.19 5.10 -27.26
C ASP A 81 -6.73 5.31 -26.94
N THR A 82 -6.07 6.03 -27.84
CA THR A 82 -4.70 6.48 -27.71
C THR A 82 -4.63 8.00 -27.74
N ALA A 83 -3.79 8.57 -26.90
CA ALA A 83 -3.44 9.98 -26.93
C ALA A 83 -1.98 10.18 -26.55
N SER A 84 -1.52 11.43 -26.57
CA SER A 84 -0.15 11.79 -26.16
C SER A 84 0.11 11.62 -24.67
N ALA A 85 -0.95 11.60 -23.83
CA ALA A 85 -0.85 11.42 -22.39
C ALA A 85 -2.18 10.96 -21.80
N ALA A 86 -2.14 10.29 -20.65
CA ALA A 86 -3.34 10.01 -19.85
C ALA A 86 -3.88 11.30 -19.22
N VAL A 87 -5.20 11.37 -19.08
CA VAL A 87 -5.93 12.50 -18.49
C VAL A 87 -6.70 12.06 -17.25
N ASN A 88 -7.20 10.84 -17.27
CA ASN A 88 -7.99 10.29 -16.18
C ASN A 88 -7.37 9.00 -15.67
N TRP A 89 -7.63 8.70 -14.39
CA TRP A 89 -7.35 7.41 -13.81
C TRP A 89 -8.56 6.90 -13.03
N MET A 90 -8.64 5.59 -12.85
CA MET A 90 -9.76 4.94 -12.16
C MET A 90 -9.24 3.77 -11.34
N ARG A 91 -9.81 3.57 -10.17
CA ARG A 91 -9.47 2.45 -9.29
C ARG A 91 -9.97 1.13 -9.88
N HIS A 92 -9.18 0.09 -9.72
CA HIS A 92 -9.64 -1.26 -10.01
C HIS A 92 -10.38 -1.83 -8.79
N THR A 93 -11.66 -2.19 -8.95
CA THR A 93 -12.55 -2.55 -7.85
C THR A 93 -12.15 -3.81 -7.09
N ARG A 94 -11.46 -4.76 -7.75
CA ARG A 94 -11.11 -6.07 -7.17
C ARG A 94 -9.63 -6.25 -6.87
N ASN A 95 -8.78 -5.40 -7.38
CA ASN A 95 -7.33 -5.51 -7.21
C ASN A 95 -6.75 -4.14 -6.86
N ALA A 96 -6.37 -3.97 -5.59
CA ALA A 96 -5.87 -2.72 -5.07
C ALA A 96 -4.52 -2.28 -5.70
N ASN A 97 -3.77 -3.22 -6.30
CA ASN A 97 -2.50 -2.97 -6.96
C ASN A 97 -2.63 -2.75 -8.48
N LYS A 98 -3.86 -2.68 -8.98
CA LYS A 98 -4.13 -2.32 -10.38
C LYS A 98 -5.02 -1.10 -10.44
N PHE A 99 -4.87 -0.35 -11.52
CA PHE A 99 -5.70 0.81 -11.81
C PHE A 99 -5.82 0.98 -13.33
N PHE A 100 -6.79 1.76 -13.74
CA PHE A 100 -6.98 2.11 -15.14
C PHE A 100 -6.52 3.53 -15.38
N ILE A 101 -6.04 3.79 -16.59
CA ILE A 101 -5.79 5.13 -17.11
C ILE A 101 -6.53 5.34 -18.42
N TYR A 102 -6.90 6.57 -18.70
CA TYR A 102 -7.57 6.95 -19.92
C TYR A 102 -7.04 8.30 -20.44
N PRO A 103 -6.72 8.38 -21.71
CA PRO A 103 -6.47 7.31 -22.68
C PRO A 103 -5.32 6.38 -22.26
N LYS A 104 -5.18 5.23 -22.93
CA LYS A 104 -4.12 4.27 -22.62
C LYS A 104 -2.73 4.86 -22.83
N ALA A 105 -1.75 4.36 -22.06
CA ALA A 105 -0.41 4.91 -21.99
C ALA A 105 0.32 4.88 -23.33
N PRO A 106 0.82 6.01 -23.85
CA PRO A 106 1.80 6.01 -24.91
C PRO A 106 3.15 5.45 -24.43
N SER A 107 4.06 5.21 -25.37
CA SER A 107 5.41 4.73 -25.05
C SER A 107 6.16 5.73 -24.17
N GLY A 108 6.78 5.22 -23.10
CA GLY A 108 7.62 6.01 -22.20
C GLY A 108 6.86 6.94 -21.24
N GLN A 109 5.53 6.83 -21.15
CA GLN A 109 4.77 7.63 -20.19
C GLN A 109 5.14 7.25 -18.76
N VAL A 110 5.43 8.27 -17.95
CA VAL A 110 5.70 8.17 -16.52
C VAL A 110 4.57 8.87 -15.78
N LEU A 111 4.09 8.27 -14.69
CA LEU A 111 3.09 8.84 -13.79
C LEU A 111 3.71 9.14 -12.44
N ASP A 112 3.27 10.24 -11.83
CA ASP A 112 3.52 10.57 -10.43
C ASP A 112 2.37 9.99 -9.61
N ILE A 113 2.70 9.07 -8.71
CA ILE A 113 1.70 8.28 -7.98
C ILE A 113 1.95 8.32 -6.47
N GLU A 114 0.90 8.13 -5.72
CA GLU A 114 0.96 7.79 -4.30
C GLU A 114 0.41 6.38 -4.09
N TYR A 115 1.14 5.59 -3.32
CA TYR A 115 0.73 4.25 -2.96
C TYR A 115 1.13 3.90 -1.53
N SER A 116 0.41 2.99 -0.90
CA SER A 116 0.83 2.42 0.38
C SER A 116 1.91 1.39 0.15
N GLN A 117 3.09 1.62 0.72
CA GLN A 117 4.22 0.71 0.60
C GLN A 117 4.07 -0.47 1.58
N SER A 118 4.38 -1.67 1.11
CA SER A 118 4.52 -2.84 1.99
C SER A 118 5.76 -2.70 2.86
N PRO A 119 5.65 -2.81 4.19
CA PRO A 119 6.84 -2.80 5.04
C PRO A 119 7.79 -3.93 4.64
N PRO A 120 9.09 -3.63 4.46
CA PRO A 120 10.10 -4.65 4.25
C PRO A 120 10.22 -5.55 5.48
N THR A 121 10.92 -6.65 5.36
CA THR A 121 11.27 -7.45 6.53
C THR A 121 12.53 -6.86 7.17
N TYR A 122 12.39 -6.37 8.39
CA TYR A 122 13.52 -5.85 9.16
C TYR A 122 14.27 -7.02 9.83
N ASP A 123 15.59 -6.93 9.86
CA ASP A 123 16.50 -7.93 10.44
C ASP A 123 17.04 -7.51 11.82
N GLY A 124 16.63 -6.34 12.31
CA GLY A 124 17.07 -5.76 13.58
C GLY A 124 18.34 -4.92 13.50
N THR A 125 18.95 -4.80 12.30
CA THR A 125 20.14 -3.96 12.08
C THR A 125 19.80 -2.62 11.43
N THR A 126 18.67 -2.58 10.71
CA THR A 126 18.18 -1.38 10.01
C THR A 126 17.11 -0.67 10.81
N THR A 127 17.08 0.65 10.71
CA THR A 127 16.05 1.50 11.33
C THR A 127 14.73 1.36 10.58
N VAL A 128 13.62 1.38 11.31
CA VAL A 128 12.28 1.44 10.71
C VAL A 128 12.01 2.90 10.33
N ASP A 129 12.23 3.26 9.08
CA ASP A 129 12.12 4.61 8.55
C ASP A 129 10.78 4.91 7.85
N LEU A 130 9.97 3.87 7.61
CA LEU A 130 8.68 4.00 6.92
C LEU A 130 7.56 4.56 7.79
N LEU A 131 7.71 4.49 9.11
CA LEU A 131 6.69 4.89 10.06
C LEU A 131 7.26 5.95 10.99
N SER A 132 6.51 7.03 11.22
CA SER A 132 6.91 8.07 12.17
C SER A 132 7.08 7.48 13.58
N ASP A 133 8.08 7.95 14.31
CA ASP A 133 8.38 7.56 15.71
C ASP A 133 7.17 7.72 16.64
N ALA A 134 6.24 8.62 16.31
CA ALA A 134 5.00 8.81 17.06
C ALA A 134 4.13 7.53 17.13
N TYR A 135 4.26 6.61 16.17
CA TYR A 135 3.54 5.35 16.12
C TYR A 135 4.31 4.16 16.72
N PHE A 136 5.52 4.39 17.19
CA PHE A 136 6.32 3.33 17.80
C PHE A 136 5.61 2.60 18.95
N PRO A 137 4.92 3.29 19.90
CA PRO A 137 4.15 2.61 20.94
C PRO A 137 3.11 1.64 20.39
N VAL A 138 2.44 2.00 19.30
CA VAL A 138 1.43 1.15 18.64
C VAL A 138 2.07 -0.14 18.08
N VAL A 139 3.26 -0.03 17.50
CA VAL A 139 4.00 -1.21 17.01
C VAL A 139 4.41 -2.12 18.18
N VAL A 140 4.82 -1.55 19.29
CA VAL A 140 5.18 -2.30 20.51
C VAL A 140 3.95 -3.03 21.06
N ASP A 141 2.82 -2.35 21.20
CA ASP A 141 1.57 -2.95 21.70
C ASP A 141 1.09 -4.10 20.79
N ALA A 142 1.12 -3.89 19.47
CA ALA A 142 0.78 -4.92 18.50
C ALA A 142 1.75 -6.12 18.57
N THR A 143 3.04 -5.86 18.78
CA THR A 143 4.06 -6.91 18.93
C THR A 143 3.81 -7.73 20.20
N ILE A 144 3.52 -7.07 21.34
CA ILE A 144 3.20 -7.74 22.59
C ILE A 144 1.91 -8.56 22.46
N PHE A 145 0.87 -7.98 21.82
CA PHE A 145 -0.36 -8.70 21.53
C PHE A 145 -0.09 -10.00 20.77
N LEU A 146 0.71 -9.94 19.70
CA LEU A 146 1.06 -11.11 18.91
C LEU A 146 1.84 -12.15 19.72
N ALA A 147 2.81 -11.71 20.51
CA ALA A 147 3.62 -12.57 21.35
C ALA A 147 2.79 -13.27 22.44
N GLU A 148 1.83 -12.56 23.04
CA GLU A 148 0.94 -13.11 24.07
C GLU A 148 -0.23 -13.94 23.49
N SER A 149 -0.48 -13.85 22.18
CA SER A 149 -1.52 -14.61 21.46
C SER A 149 -1.04 -15.98 20.99
N VAL A 150 0.26 -16.27 21.07
CA VAL A 150 0.80 -17.59 20.73
C VAL A 150 0.38 -18.60 21.78
N ASP A 151 -0.37 -19.63 21.37
CA ASP A 151 -0.84 -20.68 22.26
C ASP A 151 0.33 -21.54 22.78
N ASN A 152 0.68 -21.31 24.04
CA ASN A 152 1.69 -22.06 24.78
C ASN A 152 1.34 -22.04 26.27
N GLU A 153 2.04 -22.82 27.09
CA GLU A 153 1.80 -22.95 28.53
C GLU A 153 1.89 -21.63 29.34
N HIS A 154 2.35 -20.55 28.72
CA HIS A 154 2.56 -19.23 29.34
C HIS A 154 1.58 -18.17 28.82
N VAL A 155 0.56 -18.56 28.04
CA VAL A 155 -0.44 -17.61 27.49
C VAL A 155 -1.19 -16.91 28.62
N ASN A 156 -1.26 -15.58 28.52
CA ASN A 156 -2.11 -14.75 29.35
C ASN A 156 -3.13 -14.01 28.46
N SER A 157 -4.29 -14.64 28.25
CA SER A 157 -5.34 -14.11 27.38
C SER A 157 -5.85 -12.74 27.82
N LYS A 158 -5.93 -12.48 29.14
CA LYS A 158 -6.35 -11.17 29.65
C LYS A 158 -5.34 -10.06 29.31
N ARG A 159 -4.06 -10.40 29.32
CA ARG A 159 -3.00 -9.47 28.93
C ARG A 159 -3.01 -9.21 27.43
N ALA A 160 -3.21 -10.24 26.61
CA ALA A 160 -3.37 -10.09 25.16
C ALA A 160 -4.56 -9.16 24.82
N ASP A 161 -5.72 -9.35 25.47
CA ASP A 161 -6.90 -8.50 25.29
C ASP A 161 -6.65 -7.04 25.67
N MET A 162 -5.89 -6.78 26.71
CA MET A 162 -5.52 -5.43 27.13
C MET A 162 -4.72 -4.71 26.04
N PHE A 163 -3.71 -5.38 25.46
CA PHE A 163 -2.91 -4.81 24.40
C PHE A 163 -3.66 -4.71 23.08
N TYR A 164 -4.59 -5.62 22.79
CA TYR A 164 -5.47 -5.50 21.63
C TYR A 164 -6.34 -4.24 21.66
N LYS A 165 -6.82 -3.87 22.85
CA LYS A 165 -7.65 -2.66 23.02
C LYS A 165 -6.88 -1.35 22.97
N SER A 166 -5.56 -1.39 23.23
CA SER A 166 -4.68 -0.21 23.10
C SER A 166 -4.18 -0.01 21.65
N PHE A 167 -4.20 -1.07 20.86
CA PHE A 167 -3.86 -1.08 19.45
C PHE A 167 -5.03 -0.66 18.55
#